data_f0c5929cbb6271e32c71af3b4bcde6c6
#
_entry.id   f0c5929cbb6271e32c71af3b4bcde6c6
#
_cell.length_a   1.000
_cell.length_b   1.000
_cell.length_c   1.000
_cell.angle_alpha   90.00
_cell.angle_beta   90.00
_cell.angle_gamma   90.00
#
_symmetry.space_group_name_H-M   'P 1'
#
loop_
_entity.id
_entity.type
_entity.pdbx_description
1 polymer ?
#
loop_
_entity_poly.entity_id
_entity_poly.type
_entity_poly.pdbx_seq_one_letter_code
_entity_poly.pdbx_strand_id
1 'polypeptide(L)'
;MKGLFARKSVADFEADVAEHGGLKRSLGKWHLTALGVGATIGAGIFATTGTAIVGDALRPGAGPAIICSFVLTAVACGFAALCYAEFAAMVPVAGSAY
;
A
#
# COMPACT_ATOMS: atom_id res chain seq x y z
N MET A 1 35.52 0.03 5.09
CA MET A 1 34.25 -0.14 5.85
C MET A 1 33.46 1.13 5.66
N LYS A 2 32.52 1.12 4.72
CA LYS A 2 31.54 2.24 4.58
C LYS A 2 30.60 2.14 5.78
N GLY A 3 30.56 3.20 6.58
CA GLY A 3 29.90 3.17 7.89
C GLY A 3 28.41 2.84 7.80
N LEU A 4 27.90 2.15 8.81
CA LEU A 4 26.49 1.73 9.00
C LEU A 4 25.49 2.91 8.89
N PHE A 5 25.96 4.16 8.92
CA PHE A 5 25.16 5.38 8.87
C PHE A 5 25.42 6.24 7.63
N ALA A 6 26.02 5.69 6.57
CA ALA A 6 26.22 6.41 5.32
C ALA A 6 24.87 6.64 4.64
N ARG A 7 24.37 7.86 4.66
CA ARG A 7 23.19 8.28 3.87
C ARG A 7 23.59 8.33 2.40
N LYS A 8 22.92 7.55 1.57
CA LYS A 8 22.99 7.70 0.11
C LYS A 8 22.21 8.95 -0.30
N SER A 9 22.79 9.81 -1.12
CA SER A 9 22.07 10.99 -1.61
C SER A 9 21.07 10.57 -2.71
N VAL A 10 20.03 11.36 -2.94
CA VAL A 10 19.05 11.11 -4.01
C VAL A 10 19.75 11.08 -5.37
N ALA A 11 20.74 11.92 -5.58
CA ALA A 11 21.56 11.95 -6.80
C ALA A 11 22.35 10.65 -7.03
N ASP A 12 22.86 10.02 -5.97
CA ASP A 12 23.56 8.74 -6.07
C ASP A 12 22.60 7.60 -6.45
N PHE A 13 21.34 7.66 -6.01
CA PHE A 13 20.31 6.71 -6.40
C PHE A 13 19.88 6.88 -7.87
N GLU A 14 19.74 8.13 -8.34
CA GLU A 14 19.43 8.41 -9.74
C GLU A 14 20.55 7.93 -10.67
N ALA A 15 21.81 8.12 -10.27
CA ALA A 15 22.96 7.62 -11.01
C ALA A 15 22.99 6.09 -11.07
N ASP A 16 22.78 5.41 -9.95
CA ASP A 16 22.69 3.93 -9.88
C ASP A 16 21.55 3.38 -10.77
N VAL A 17 20.40 4.02 -10.78
CA VAL A 17 19.26 3.63 -11.63
C VAL A 17 19.55 3.85 -13.10
N ALA A 18 20.28 4.90 -13.45
CA ALA A 18 20.70 5.18 -14.83
C ALA A 18 21.76 4.17 -15.33
N GLU A 19 22.70 3.78 -14.46
CA GLU A 19 23.79 2.87 -14.79
C GLU A 19 23.36 1.39 -14.90
N HIS A 20 22.38 0.97 -14.07
CA HIS A 20 21.88 -0.41 -14.04
C HIS A 20 20.63 -0.66 -14.89
N GLY A 21 20.30 0.25 -15.81
CA GLY A 21 19.15 0.11 -16.71
C GLY A 21 17.83 0.08 -15.94
N GLY A 22 17.39 1.22 -15.45
CA GLY A 22 16.18 1.36 -14.63
C GLY A 22 14.98 0.59 -15.16
N LEU A 23 14.12 0.13 -14.27
CA LEU A 23 12.89 -0.59 -14.59
C LEU A 23 12.10 0.16 -15.67
N LYS A 24 11.85 -0.51 -16.79
CA LYS A 24 11.09 0.05 -17.90
C LYS A 24 9.68 0.41 -17.42
N ARG A 25 9.29 1.67 -17.54
CA ARG A 25 7.92 2.12 -17.25
C ARG A 25 6.96 1.57 -18.32
N SER A 26 6.47 0.34 -18.11
CA SER A 26 5.52 -0.33 -19.00
C SER A 26 4.08 -0.26 -18.51
N LEU A 27 3.88 0.08 -17.23
CA LEU A 27 2.57 0.11 -16.59
C LEU A 27 1.98 1.54 -16.61
N GLY A 28 0.83 1.69 -17.26
CA GLY A 28 0.05 2.93 -17.18
C GLY A 28 -0.64 3.08 -15.81
N LYS A 29 -1.09 4.29 -15.50
CA LYS A 29 -1.76 4.61 -14.23
C LYS A 29 -2.95 3.69 -13.90
N TRP A 30 -3.73 3.33 -14.89
CA TRP A 30 -4.89 2.46 -14.72
C TRP A 30 -4.50 1.01 -14.44
N HIS A 31 -3.45 0.51 -15.10
CA HIS A 31 -2.91 -0.82 -14.83
C HIS A 31 -2.34 -0.92 -13.40
N LEU A 32 -1.61 0.12 -12.97
CA LEU A 32 -1.06 0.17 -11.63
C LEU A 32 -2.16 0.22 -10.55
N THR A 33 -3.21 1.02 -10.79
CA THR A 33 -4.38 1.09 -9.89
C THR A 33 -5.10 -0.26 -9.82
N ALA A 34 -5.35 -0.89 -10.97
CA ALA A 34 -6.01 -2.20 -11.01
C ALA A 34 -5.21 -3.28 -10.28
N LEU A 35 -3.88 -3.26 -10.45
CA LEU A 35 -2.97 -4.18 -9.77
C LEU A 35 -2.98 -3.95 -8.24
N GLY A 36 -2.97 -2.69 -7.81
CA GLY A 36 -3.06 -2.33 -6.39
C GLY A 36 -4.39 -2.78 -5.77
N VAL A 37 -5.51 -2.51 -6.44
CA VAL A 37 -6.84 -2.98 -6.00
C VAL A 37 -6.89 -4.49 -5.92
N GLY A 38 -6.40 -5.20 -6.97
CA GLY A 38 -6.39 -6.66 -7.00
C GLY A 38 -5.52 -7.28 -5.89
N ALA A 39 -4.38 -6.68 -5.59
CA ALA A 39 -3.51 -7.11 -4.50
C ALA A 39 -4.13 -6.87 -3.11
N THR A 40 -4.93 -5.82 -2.96
CA THR A 40 -5.60 -5.48 -1.69
C THR A 40 -6.82 -6.38 -1.44
N ILE A 41 -7.57 -6.73 -2.48
CA ILE A 41 -8.72 -7.64 -2.40
C ILE A 41 -8.21 -9.08 -2.28
N GLY A 42 -7.86 -9.48 -1.07
CA GLY A 42 -7.45 -10.85 -0.77
C GLY A 42 -8.59 -11.70 -0.21
N ALA A 43 -8.30 -12.97 0.07
CA ALA A 43 -9.24 -13.91 0.70
C ALA A 43 -9.77 -13.40 2.05
N GLY A 44 -9.00 -12.55 2.74
CA GLY A 44 -9.36 -11.99 4.04
C GLY A 44 -10.68 -11.22 4.02
N ILE A 45 -10.92 -10.40 3.01
CA ILE A 45 -12.15 -9.59 2.95
C ILE A 45 -13.40 -10.48 2.84
N PHE A 46 -13.32 -11.57 2.08
CA PHE A 46 -14.44 -12.48 1.91
C PHE A 46 -14.62 -13.39 3.13
N ALA A 47 -13.54 -13.91 3.70
CA ALA A 47 -13.59 -14.84 4.82
C ALA A 47 -14.02 -14.15 6.13
N THR A 48 -13.48 -12.96 6.40
CA THR A 48 -13.72 -12.30 7.69
C THR A 48 -14.98 -11.43 7.70
N THR A 49 -15.41 -10.89 6.56
CA THR A 49 -16.60 -10.04 6.50
C THR A 49 -17.86 -10.81 6.90
N GLY A 50 -18.01 -12.05 6.45
CA GLY A 50 -19.15 -12.89 6.80
C GLY A 50 -19.27 -13.12 8.30
N THR A 51 -18.19 -13.56 8.94
CA THR A 51 -18.14 -13.77 10.39
C THR A 51 -18.27 -12.48 11.19
N ALA A 52 -17.74 -11.38 10.71
CA ALA A 52 -17.87 -10.07 11.35
C ALA A 52 -19.32 -9.55 11.34
N ILE A 53 -20.10 -9.83 10.29
CA ILE A 53 -21.50 -9.43 10.19
C ILE A 53 -22.39 -10.30 11.07
N VAL A 54 -22.25 -11.61 10.98
CA VAL A 54 -23.13 -12.59 11.62
C VAL A 54 -22.71 -12.85 13.07
N GLY A 55 -21.43 -12.78 13.36
CA GLY A 55 -20.87 -13.21 14.64
C GLY A 55 -20.67 -14.71 14.72
N ASP A 56 -20.27 -15.17 15.90
CA ASP A 56 -20.13 -16.57 16.25
C ASP A 56 -20.81 -16.87 17.62
N ALA A 57 -20.74 -18.12 18.07
CA ALA A 57 -21.39 -18.56 19.32
C ALA A 57 -20.92 -17.81 20.58
N LEU A 58 -19.76 -17.14 20.54
CA LEU A 58 -19.13 -16.45 21.67
C LEU A 58 -19.18 -14.92 21.52
N ARG A 59 -19.40 -14.40 20.31
CA ARG A 59 -19.36 -12.96 20.01
C ARG A 59 -20.51 -12.57 19.09
N PRO A 60 -21.35 -11.60 19.48
CA PRO A 60 -22.40 -11.09 18.61
C PRO A 60 -21.76 -10.39 17.40
N GLY A 61 -22.35 -10.57 16.22
CA GLY A 61 -21.92 -9.91 15.01
C GLY A 61 -22.20 -8.42 15.02
N ALA A 62 -21.40 -7.68 14.26
CA ALA A 62 -21.57 -6.23 14.12
C ALA A 62 -22.79 -5.84 13.28
N GLY A 63 -23.36 -6.79 12.55
CA GLY A 63 -24.48 -6.53 11.64
C GLY A 63 -24.19 -5.38 10.66
N PRO A 64 -25.18 -4.51 10.38
CA PRO A 64 -25.00 -3.38 9.45
C PRO A 64 -24.02 -2.31 9.96
N ALA A 65 -23.65 -2.30 11.25
CA ALA A 65 -22.67 -1.35 11.79
C ALA A 65 -21.27 -1.54 11.19
N ILE A 66 -20.98 -2.67 10.58
CA ILE A 66 -19.70 -2.92 9.88
C ILE A 66 -19.44 -1.88 8.77
N ILE A 67 -20.49 -1.34 8.17
CA ILE A 67 -20.39 -0.30 7.14
C ILE A 67 -19.68 0.94 7.70
N CYS A 68 -20.01 1.34 8.94
CA CYS A 68 -19.36 2.48 9.59
C CYS A 68 -17.87 2.22 9.79
N SER A 69 -17.49 1.00 10.17
CA SER A 69 -16.09 0.61 10.32
C SER A 69 -15.34 0.66 8.99
N PHE A 70 -15.94 0.20 7.91
CA PHE A 70 -15.33 0.29 6.58
C PHE A 70 -15.16 1.74 6.12
N VAL A 71 -16.14 2.61 6.35
CA VAL A 71 -16.04 4.04 6.02
C VAL A 71 -14.92 4.71 6.80
N LEU A 72 -14.84 4.49 8.12
CA LEU A 72 -13.78 5.05 8.94
C LEU A 72 -12.39 4.55 8.51
N THR A 73 -12.28 3.26 8.24
CA THR A 73 -11.02 2.66 7.76
C THR A 73 -10.66 3.21 6.39
N ALA A 74 -11.62 3.38 5.49
CA ALA A 74 -11.35 3.95 4.16
C ALA A 74 -10.83 5.38 4.24
N VAL A 75 -11.37 6.20 5.13
CA VAL A 75 -10.88 7.57 5.39
C VAL A 75 -9.45 7.54 5.93
N ALA A 76 -9.19 6.73 6.95
CA ALA A 76 -7.85 6.61 7.54
C ALA A 76 -6.82 6.11 6.51
N CYS A 77 -7.16 5.07 5.74
CA CYS A 77 -6.31 4.56 4.67
C CYS A 77 -6.12 5.58 3.54
N GLY A 78 -7.13 6.40 3.26
CA GLY A 78 -7.04 7.49 2.28
C GLY A 78 -5.95 8.50 2.64
N PHE A 79 -5.89 8.93 3.90
CA PHE A 79 -4.82 9.81 4.37
C PHE A 79 -3.45 9.16 4.29
N ALA A 80 -3.33 7.90 4.68
CA ALA A 80 -2.09 7.15 4.54
C ALA A 80 -1.66 7.06 3.07
N ALA A 81 -2.60 6.78 2.16
CA ALA A 81 -2.31 6.71 0.73
C ALA A 81 -1.80 8.04 0.16
N LEU A 82 -2.33 9.18 0.61
CA LEU A 82 -1.84 10.50 0.22
C LEU A 82 -0.39 10.71 0.68
N CYS A 83 -0.06 10.35 1.92
CA CYS A 83 1.33 10.42 2.39
C CYS A 83 2.28 9.56 1.54
N TYR A 84 1.88 8.33 1.21
CA TYR A 84 2.69 7.48 0.34
C TYR A 84 2.82 8.04 -1.08
N ALA A 85 1.78 8.69 -1.60
CA ALA A 85 1.83 9.33 -2.92
C ALA A 85 2.83 10.48 -2.95
N GLU A 86 2.90 11.29 -1.88
CA GLU A 86 3.90 12.34 -1.75
C GLU A 86 5.32 11.78 -1.67
N PHE A 87 5.53 10.73 -0.87
CA PHE A 87 6.83 10.05 -0.81
C PHE A 87 7.25 9.48 -2.17
N ALA A 88 6.33 8.85 -2.88
CA ALA A 88 6.61 8.30 -4.21
C ALA A 88 6.95 9.39 -5.25
N ALA A 89 6.40 10.59 -5.08
CA ALA A 89 6.74 11.73 -5.92
C ALA A 89 8.12 12.32 -5.60
N MET A 90 8.53 12.30 -4.32
CA MET A 90 9.83 12.83 -3.88
C MET A 90 10.99 11.88 -4.18
N VAL A 91 10.77 10.59 -4.06
CA VAL A 91 11.81 9.55 -4.23
C VAL A 91 11.29 8.45 -5.16
N PRO A 92 11.38 8.66 -6.48
CA PRO A 92 10.83 7.71 -7.47
C PRO A 92 11.76 6.49 -7.67
N VAL A 93 12.08 5.80 -6.59
CA VAL A 93 12.94 4.61 -6.58
C VAL A 93 12.12 3.40 -6.14
N ALA A 94 12.35 2.25 -6.77
CA ALA A 94 11.74 0.99 -6.37
C ALA A 94 12.39 0.49 -5.07
N GLY A 95 11.71 0.71 -3.93
CA GLY A 95 12.29 0.39 -2.60
C GLY A 95 11.24 -0.16 -1.69
N SER A 96 10.39 -0.92 -1.75
CA SER A 96 9.44 -1.45 -0.74
C SER A 96 9.01 -0.43 0.35
N ALA A 97 8.25 -0.83 1.31
CA ALA A 97 7.67 0.02 2.36
C ALA A 97 8.51 0.03 3.66
N TYR A 98 9.84 0.07 3.59
CA TYR A 98 10.74 0.19 4.75
C TYR A 98 11.76 1.29 4.59
#